data_829460486a0ceb0cf0057b5eb085b25b
#
_entry.id   829460486a0ceb0cf0057b5eb085b25b
#
_cell.length_a   1.000
_cell.length_b   1.000
_cell.length_c   1.000
_cell.angle_alpha   90.00
_cell.angle_beta   90.00
_cell.angle_gamma   90.00
#
_symmetry.space_group_name_H-M   'P 1'
#
loop_
_entity.id
_entity.type
_entity.pdbx_description
1 polymer ?
#
loop_
_entity_poly.entity_id
_entity_poly.type
_entity_poly.pdbx_seq_one_letter_code
_entity_poly.pdbx_strand_id
1 'polypeptide(L)'
;ETEGNAVAAANTPRLDQFFQEYAHTELSASGLDVGLPAGQMGNSEVGHTNIGAGRVVFQDLPRISKSIDDGDFFQNPAYVHAMDACKEKRSALHLMGLLSDGGVHSHIDHLFALMQMAKDRGLERVYIHAFLDGRDVSPTSGADYVTRTVEKCRELGVGKIATLMGRYYAMDRDKRWDRVEAAYDAMVYGESAHVNPLPVAAVKDAYAAGVTDEF
;
A
#
# COMPACT_ATOMS: atom_id res chain seq x y z
N GLU A 1 10.91 -19.93 27.57
CA GLU A 1 10.75 -21.28 26.97
C GLU A 1 12.11 -21.83 26.60
N THR A 2 12.45 -23.05 27.07
CA THR A 2 13.74 -23.70 26.79
C THR A 2 13.65 -24.70 25.63
N GLU A 3 12.49 -25.29 25.41
CA GLU A 3 12.22 -26.22 24.31
C GLU A 3 12.08 -25.43 23.00
N GLY A 4 12.84 -25.82 21.98
CA GLY A 4 12.89 -25.13 20.67
C GLY A 4 13.75 -23.86 20.66
N ASN A 5 14.31 -23.43 21.77
CA ASN A 5 15.18 -22.26 21.84
C ASN A 5 16.65 -22.63 21.56
N ALA A 6 17.09 -22.39 20.33
CA ALA A 6 18.45 -22.73 19.90
C ALA A 6 19.54 -21.95 20.68
N VAL A 7 19.28 -20.73 21.14
CA VAL A 7 20.22 -19.95 21.92
C VAL A 7 20.41 -20.58 23.31
N ALA A 8 19.29 -20.97 23.95
CA ALA A 8 19.35 -21.63 25.28
C ALA A 8 19.98 -23.04 25.21
N ALA A 9 19.89 -23.70 24.06
CA ALA A 9 20.48 -25.04 23.83
C ALA A 9 21.95 -24.98 23.37
N ALA A 10 22.43 -23.82 22.94
CA ALA A 10 23.81 -23.66 22.47
C ALA A 10 24.83 -23.60 23.62
N ASN A 11 26.05 -24.03 23.33
CA ASN A 11 27.18 -23.89 24.25
C ASN A 11 27.76 -22.47 24.11
N THR A 12 27.27 -21.52 24.94
CA THR A 12 27.59 -20.08 24.85
C THR A 12 28.20 -19.52 26.14
N PRO A 13 29.31 -20.12 26.69
CA PRO A 13 29.79 -19.79 28.01
C PRO A 13 30.18 -18.30 28.21
N ARG A 14 30.58 -17.61 27.13
CA ARG A 14 30.90 -16.17 27.21
C ARG A 14 29.65 -15.29 27.21
N LEU A 15 28.63 -15.63 26.43
CA LEU A 15 27.36 -14.92 26.50
C LEU A 15 26.68 -15.16 27.86
N ASP A 16 26.70 -16.38 28.35
CA ASP A 16 26.15 -16.73 29.68
C ASP A 16 26.81 -15.92 30.76
N GLN A 17 28.14 -15.80 30.71
CA GLN A 17 28.92 -14.96 31.64
C GLN A 17 28.51 -13.48 31.52
N PHE A 18 28.34 -12.93 30.30
CA PHE A 18 27.96 -11.54 30.12
C PHE A 18 26.57 -11.25 30.68
N PHE A 19 25.61 -12.14 30.48
CA PHE A 19 24.27 -11.99 31.05
C PHE A 19 24.27 -12.05 32.59
N GLN A 20 25.23 -12.69 33.19
CA GLN A 20 25.34 -12.77 34.66
C GLN A 20 26.10 -11.58 35.25
N GLU A 21 27.14 -11.10 34.60
CA GLU A 21 28.09 -10.13 35.18
C GLU A 21 27.81 -8.69 34.76
N TYR A 22 27.14 -8.46 33.59
CA TYR A 22 26.94 -7.12 33.06
C TYR A 22 25.46 -6.74 33.01
N ALA A 23 25.20 -5.42 33.07
CA ALA A 23 23.86 -4.88 32.87
C ALA A 23 23.39 -5.16 31.47
N HIS A 24 22.17 -5.62 31.34
CA HIS A 24 21.50 -5.88 30.03
C HIS A 24 20.07 -5.39 30.04
N THR A 25 19.51 -5.22 28.87
CA THR A 25 18.11 -4.83 28.64
C THR A 25 17.56 -5.50 27.39
N GLU A 26 16.25 -5.51 27.29
CA GLU A 26 15.55 -5.97 26.09
C GLU A 26 15.16 -4.76 25.24
N LEU A 27 15.23 -4.93 23.92
CA LEU A 27 14.79 -3.95 22.94
C LEU A 27 13.61 -4.51 22.17
N SER A 28 12.63 -3.65 21.90
CA SER A 28 11.57 -3.99 20.94
C SER A 28 12.18 -4.14 19.55
N ALA A 29 11.76 -5.20 18.83
CA ALA A 29 12.29 -5.55 17.51
C ALA A 29 11.21 -5.62 16.44
N SER A 30 10.01 -5.08 16.69
CA SER A 30 8.87 -5.17 15.77
C SER A 30 7.95 -3.95 15.86
N GLY A 31 7.12 -3.80 14.88
CA GLY A 31 6.05 -2.80 14.85
C GLY A 31 6.55 -1.36 14.93
N LEU A 32 5.72 -0.50 15.49
CA LEU A 32 5.96 0.95 15.53
C LEU A 32 7.23 1.32 16.30
N ASP A 33 7.63 0.52 17.28
CA ASP A 33 8.85 0.75 18.08
C ASP A 33 10.13 0.73 17.25
N VAL A 34 10.09 0.12 16.08
CA VAL A 34 11.21 0.08 15.13
C VAL A 34 10.90 0.77 13.80
N GLY A 35 9.77 1.48 13.71
CA GLY A 35 9.39 2.23 12.52
C GLY A 35 8.70 1.41 11.43
N LEU A 36 8.14 0.26 11.79
CA LEU A 36 7.33 -0.61 10.93
C LEU A 36 5.84 -0.48 11.28
N PRO A 37 4.93 -0.93 10.39
CA PRO A 37 3.52 -1.05 10.74
C PRO A 37 3.29 -1.89 12.00
N ALA A 38 2.22 -1.60 12.73
CA ALA A 38 1.85 -2.35 13.93
C ALA A 38 1.72 -3.85 13.64
N GLY A 39 2.31 -4.68 14.48
CA GLY A 39 2.30 -6.13 14.34
C GLY A 39 3.28 -6.72 13.30
N GLN A 40 3.96 -5.90 12.55
CA GLN A 40 4.95 -6.37 11.58
C GLN A 40 6.26 -6.73 12.29
N MET A 41 6.76 -7.93 12.01
CA MET A 41 8.05 -8.41 12.51
C MET A 41 9.20 -7.58 11.93
N GLY A 42 10.19 -7.26 12.76
CA GLY A 42 11.41 -6.56 12.35
C GLY A 42 12.28 -7.38 11.40
N ASN A 43 13.20 -6.68 10.77
CA ASN A 43 14.18 -7.27 9.86
C ASN A 43 15.56 -6.61 10.05
N SER A 44 16.58 -7.18 9.41
CA SER A 44 17.96 -6.73 9.53
C SER A 44 18.17 -5.29 9.07
N GLU A 45 17.53 -4.88 7.97
CA GLU A 45 17.65 -3.52 7.42
C GLU A 45 17.15 -2.47 8.41
N VAL A 46 15.94 -2.67 8.92
CA VAL A 46 15.32 -1.76 9.90
C VAL A 46 16.12 -1.71 11.20
N GLY A 47 16.55 -2.86 11.73
CA GLY A 47 17.33 -2.93 12.95
C GLY A 47 18.67 -2.21 12.86
N HIS A 48 19.43 -2.45 11.79
CA HIS A 48 20.72 -1.78 11.57
C HIS A 48 20.55 -0.29 11.29
N THR A 49 19.50 0.10 10.56
CA THR A 49 19.19 1.50 10.32
C THR A 49 18.92 2.24 11.62
N ASN A 50 18.11 1.68 12.53
CA ASN A 50 17.80 2.29 13.82
C ASN A 50 19.02 2.39 14.72
N ILE A 51 19.82 1.31 14.80
CA ILE A 51 21.08 1.32 15.57
C ILE A 51 22.03 2.39 15.02
N GLY A 52 22.23 2.44 13.71
CA GLY A 52 23.13 3.40 13.08
C GLY A 52 22.65 4.86 13.21
N ALA A 53 21.35 5.09 13.19
CA ALA A 53 20.74 6.41 13.32
C ALA A 53 20.65 6.88 14.80
N GLY A 54 20.73 5.96 15.75
CA GLY A 54 20.52 6.26 17.19
C GLY A 54 19.10 6.70 17.52
N ARG A 55 18.12 6.40 16.66
CA ARG A 55 16.71 6.72 16.81
C ARG A 55 15.85 5.80 15.98
N VAL A 56 14.55 5.76 16.24
CA VAL A 56 13.59 5.06 15.37
C VAL A 56 13.48 5.80 14.03
N VAL A 57 13.69 5.06 12.95
CA VAL A 57 13.54 5.55 11.56
C VAL A 57 12.29 4.89 10.98
N PHE A 58 11.23 5.67 10.86
CA PHE A 58 9.99 5.17 10.26
C PHE A 58 10.19 4.85 8.78
N GLN A 59 9.76 3.65 8.40
CA GLN A 59 9.67 3.26 6.99
C GLN A 59 8.57 4.08 6.28
N ASP A 60 8.56 4.08 4.95
CA ASP A 60 7.67 4.94 4.18
C ASP A 60 6.19 4.73 4.51
N LEU A 61 5.73 3.49 4.61
CA LEU A 61 4.34 3.20 4.88
C LEU A 61 3.85 3.77 6.22
N PRO A 62 4.44 3.42 7.39
CA PRO A 62 4.01 3.98 8.67
C PRO A 62 4.27 5.48 8.78
N ARG A 63 5.26 6.02 8.08
CA ARG A 63 5.52 7.46 7.99
C ARG A 63 4.37 8.19 7.30
N ILE A 64 3.87 7.64 6.18
CA ILE A 64 2.72 8.21 5.47
C ILE A 64 1.46 8.09 6.32
N SER A 65 1.20 6.92 6.93
CA SER A 65 0.07 6.71 7.82
C SER A 65 0.07 7.71 8.98
N LYS A 66 1.25 7.88 9.63
CA LYS A 66 1.40 8.87 10.70
C LYS A 66 1.16 10.31 10.20
N SER A 67 1.63 10.66 9.01
CA SER A 67 1.41 11.98 8.42
C SER A 67 -0.08 12.23 8.13
N ILE A 68 -0.84 11.19 7.81
CA ILE A 68 -2.31 11.28 7.66
C ILE A 68 -2.95 11.54 9.03
N ASP A 69 -2.57 10.79 10.05
CA ASP A 69 -3.09 10.92 11.41
C ASP A 69 -2.77 12.30 12.04
N ASP A 70 -1.56 12.80 11.81
CA ASP A 70 -1.10 14.11 12.29
C ASP A 70 -1.70 15.28 11.46
N GLY A 71 -2.22 15.01 10.26
CA GLY A 71 -2.78 16.01 9.34
C GLY A 71 -1.79 16.65 8.37
N ASP A 72 -0.49 16.40 8.52
CA ASP A 72 0.57 16.96 7.66
C ASP A 72 0.45 16.50 6.21
N PHE A 73 -0.07 15.30 6.00
CA PHE A 73 -0.33 14.74 4.67
C PHE A 73 -1.14 15.71 3.80
N PHE A 74 -2.17 16.33 4.38
CA PHE A 74 -3.06 17.23 3.67
C PHE A 74 -2.43 18.60 3.37
N GLN A 75 -1.24 18.86 3.91
CA GLN A 75 -0.44 20.05 3.65
C GLN A 75 0.74 19.79 2.70
N ASN A 76 0.90 18.55 2.23
CA ASN A 76 2.02 18.19 1.34
C ASN A 76 2.00 19.06 0.07
N PRO A 77 3.05 19.85 -0.19
CA PRO A 77 3.05 20.84 -1.26
C PRO A 77 2.96 20.22 -2.66
N ALA A 78 3.45 18.99 -2.85
CA ALA A 78 3.36 18.31 -4.14
C ALA A 78 1.92 17.91 -4.45
N TYR A 79 1.18 17.37 -3.47
CA TYR A 79 -0.24 17.02 -3.64
C TYR A 79 -1.10 18.26 -3.80
N VAL A 80 -0.85 19.29 -2.98
CA VAL A 80 -1.53 20.58 -3.10
C VAL A 80 -1.35 21.15 -4.49
N HIS A 81 -0.12 21.25 -4.98
CA HIS A 81 0.19 21.78 -6.30
C HIS A 81 -0.50 20.97 -7.43
N ALA A 82 -0.45 19.64 -7.37
CA ALA A 82 -1.09 18.79 -8.37
C ALA A 82 -2.61 19.00 -8.43
N MET A 83 -3.26 19.09 -7.26
CA MET A 83 -4.70 19.28 -7.17
C MET A 83 -5.12 20.69 -7.60
N ASP A 84 -4.35 21.71 -7.23
CA ASP A 84 -4.60 23.08 -7.67
C ASP A 84 -4.44 23.24 -9.18
N ALA A 85 -3.42 22.60 -9.76
CA ALA A 85 -3.24 22.57 -11.20
C ALA A 85 -4.43 21.90 -11.94
N CYS A 86 -4.98 20.82 -11.36
CA CYS A 86 -6.18 20.18 -11.89
C CYS A 86 -7.39 21.14 -11.85
N LYS A 87 -7.55 21.89 -10.76
CA LYS A 87 -8.63 22.84 -10.61
C LYS A 87 -8.51 24.02 -11.59
N GLU A 88 -7.33 24.63 -11.68
CA GLU A 88 -7.05 25.74 -12.58
C GLU A 88 -7.26 25.38 -14.05
N LYS A 89 -6.75 24.22 -14.45
CA LYS A 89 -6.85 23.73 -15.83
C LYS A 89 -8.18 23.05 -16.14
N ARG A 90 -9.06 22.89 -15.17
CA ARG A 90 -10.27 22.09 -15.28
C ARG A 90 -9.98 20.69 -15.84
N SER A 91 -8.87 20.10 -15.42
CA SER A 91 -8.46 18.75 -15.79
C SER A 91 -8.89 17.72 -14.73
N ALA A 92 -8.71 16.45 -14.99
CA ALA A 92 -8.98 15.38 -14.04
C ALA A 92 -7.74 15.08 -13.18
N LEU A 93 -7.97 14.66 -11.94
CA LEU A 93 -6.96 14.03 -11.10
C LEU A 93 -7.05 12.51 -11.30
N HIS A 94 -5.91 11.90 -11.58
CA HIS A 94 -5.80 10.45 -11.71
C HIS A 94 -4.98 9.90 -10.53
N LEU A 95 -5.55 8.96 -9.79
CA LEU A 95 -4.92 8.24 -8.69
C LEU A 95 -4.68 6.80 -9.14
N MET A 96 -3.45 6.30 -9.03
CA MET A 96 -3.12 4.95 -9.45
C MET A 96 -2.26 4.25 -8.39
N GLY A 97 -2.42 2.95 -8.26
CA GLY A 97 -1.64 2.14 -7.35
C GLY A 97 -2.28 0.82 -6.99
N LEU A 98 -1.55 0.03 -6.22
CA LEU A 98 -1.99 -1.26 -5.73
C LEU A 98 -3.11 -1.06 -4.70
N LEU A 99 -4.23 -1.75 -4.92
CA LEU A 99 -5.45 -1.60 -4.11
C LEU A 99 -5.59 -2.74 -3.10
N SER A 100 -4.90 -2.63 -1.99
CA SER A 100 -5.01 -3.56 -0.86
C SER A 100 -4.60 -2.89 0.46
N ASP A 101 -4.69 -3.61 1.56
CA ASP A 101 -4.15 -3.24 2.87
C ASP A 101 -2.90 -4.06 3.25
N GLY A 102 -2.30 -4.76 2.28
CA GLY A 102 -1.11 -5.58 2.49
C GLY A 102 0.11 -4.81 2.98
N GLY A 103 0.19 -3.51 2.69
CA GLY A 103 1.20 -2.63 3.27
C GLY A 103 2.63 -2.84 2.77
N VAL A 104 2.82 -3.58 1.68
CA VAL A 104 4.15 -3.81 1.08
C VAL A 104 4.49 -2.70 0.08
N HIS A 105 3.58 -2.38 -0.83
CA HIS A 105 3.79 -1.36 -1.87
C HIS A 105 2.88 -0.14 -1.70
N SER A 106 1.73 -0.32 -1.07
CA SER A 106 0.72 0.72 -0.83
C SER A 106 -0.20 0.31 0.31
N HIS A 107 -1.09 1.23 0.68
CA HIS A 107 -2.19 0.93 1.61
C HIS A 107 -3.45 1.66 1.15
N ILE A 108 -4.60 0.98 1.20
CA ILE A 108 -5.88 1.53 0.74
C ILE A 108 -6.27 2.82 1.49
N ASP A 109 -5.91 2.95 2.77
CA ASP A 109 -6.19 4.16 3.55
C ASP A 109 -5.44 5.38 3.03
N HIS A 110 -4.25 5.20 2.41
CA HIS A 110 -3.53 6.29 1.75
C HIS A 110 -4.28 6.78 0.51
N LEU A 111 -4.90 5.88 -0.26
CA LEU A 111 -5.79 6.24 -1.36
C LEU A 111 -7.00 7.04 -0.84
N PHE A 112 -7.62 6.58 0.24
CA PHE A 112 -8.77 7.25 0.84
C PHE A 112 -8.43 8.65 1.36
N ALA A 113 -7.22 8.84 1.91
CA ALA A 113 -6.72 10.16 2.30
C ALA A 113 -6.54 11.10 1.08
N LEU A 114 -6.00 10.60 -0.03
CA LEU A 114 -5.90 11.39 -1.28
C LEU A 114 -7.27 11.76 -1.83
N MET A 115 -8.23 10.84 -1.78
CA MET A 115 -9.61 11.12 -2.21
C MET A 115 -10.29 12.16 -1.32
N GLN A 116 -10.09 12.06 0.01
CA GLN A 116 -10.58 13.08 0.96
C GLN A 116 -9.97 14.45 0.64
N MET A 117 -8.65 14.51 0.44
CA MET A 117 -7.96 15.75 0.07
C MET A 117 -8.49 16.33 -1.25
N ALA A 118 -8.74 15.51 -2.25
CA ALA A 118 -9.32 15.94 -3.52
C ALA A 118 -10.72 16.55 -3.34
N LYS A 119 -11.58 15.92 -2.51
CA LYS A 119 -12.89 16.47 -2.12
C LYS A 119 -12.76 17.81 -1.43
N ASP A 120 -11.91 17.90 -0.41
CA ASP A 120 -11.76 19.11 0.42
C ASP A 120 -11.23 20.29 -0.40
N ARG A 121 -10.48 20.02 -1.46
CA ARG A 121 -10.01 21.01 -2.43
C ARG A 121 -11.02 21.30 -3.55
N GLY A 122 -12.17 20.63 -3.56
CA GLY A 122 -13.26 20.87 -4.50
C GLY A 122 -13.02 20.35 -5.90
N LEU A 123 -12.29 19.22 -6.07
CA LEU A 123 -12.15 18.54 -7.34
C LEU A 123 -13.39 17.70 -7.62
N GLU A 124 -13.93 17.81 -8.83
CA GLU A 124 -15.10 17.06 -9.27
C GLU A 124 -14.73 15.82 -10.09
N ARG A 125 -13.58 15.86 -10.79
CA ARG A 125 -13.13 14.78 -11.68
C ARG A 125 -11.91 14.09 -11.09
N VAL A 126 -12.17 12.99 -10.38
CA VAL A 126 -11.14 12.14 -9.78
C VAL A 126 -11.33 10.71 -10.30
N TYR A 127 -10.32 10.17 -10.94
CA TYR A 127 -10.32 8.81 -11.49
C TYR A 127 -9.32 7.93 -10.80
N ILE A 128 -9.72 6.71 -10.48
CA ILE A 128 -8.90 5.72 -9.79
C ILE A 128 -8.56 4.60 -10.76
N HIS A 129 -7.27 4.34 -10.92
CA HIS A 129 -6.74 3.20 -11.66
C HIS A 129 -6.26 2.18 -10.62
N ALA A 130 -7.10 1.20 -10.35
CA ALA A 130 -6.88 0.22 -9.29
C ALA A 130 -6.09 -0.98 -9.82
N PHE A 131 -4.93 -1.23 -9.21
CA PHE A 131 -4.14 -2.43 -9.48
C PHE A 131 -4.48 -3.45 -8.39
N LEU A 132 -5.03 -4.61 -8.80
CA LEU A 132 -5.38 -5.68 -7.89
C LEU A 132 -4.13 -6.45 -7.47
N ASP A 133 -4.11 -6.92 -6.23
CA ASP A 133 -2.89 -7.44 -5.58
C ASP A 133 -2.71 -8.95 -5.79
N GLY A 134 -3.35 -9.75 -5.01
CA GLY A 134 -3.29 -11.22 -5.07
C GLY A 134 -1.97 -11.87 -4.66
N ARG A 135 -0.97 -11.08 -4.19
CA ARG A 135 0.33 -11.56 -3.69
C ARG A 135 0.58 -11.22 -2.24
N ASP A 136 0.37 -9.94 -1.88
CA ASP A 136 0.61 -9.45 -0.52
C ASP A 136 -0.62 -9.67 0.35
N VAL A 137 -1.76 -9.94 -0.26
CA VAL A 137 -3.04 -10.34 0.33
C VAL A 137 -3.63 -11.54 -0.40
N SER A 138 -4.76 -12.06 0.08
CA SER A 138 -5.45 -13.19 -0.56
C SER A 138 -5.71 -12.94 -2.05
N PRO A 139 -5.52 -13.95 -2.93
CA PRO A 139 -5.66 -13.80 -4.38
C PRO A 139 -7.10 -13.55 -4.87
N THR A 140 -8.08 -13.54 -3.97
CA THR A 140 -9.50 -13.29 -4.28
C THR A 140 -10.12 -12.23 -3.34
N SER A 141 -9.31 -11.37 -2.73
CA SER A 141 -9.76 -10.29 -1.85
C SER A 141 -10.06 -8.97 -2.57
N GLY A 142 -9.68 -8.84 -3.83
CA GLY A 142 -9.84 -7.62 -4.62
C GLY A 142 -11.27 -7.12 -4.73
N ALA A 143 -12.26 -8.02 -4.79
CA ALA A 143 -13.67 -7.64 -4.80
C ALA A 143 -14.08 -6.84 -3.56
N ASP A 144 -13.52 -7.15 -2.39
CA ASP A 144 -13.80 -6.43 -1.14
C ASP A 144 -13.13 -5.05 -1.14
N TYR A 145 -11.88 -4.93 -1.59
CA TYR A 145 -11.20 -3.65 -1.72
C TYR A 145 -11.86 -2.74 -2.76
N VAL A 146 -12.29 -3.29 -3.89
CA VAL A 146 -13.06 -2.55 -4.89
C VAL A 146 -14.40 -2.08 -4.32
N THR A 147 -15.09 -2.91 -3.56
CA THR A 147 -16.34 -2.55 -2.88
C THR A 147 -16.12 -1.39 -1.91
N ARG A 148 -15.13 -1.50 -1.00
CA ARG A 148 -14.76 -0.43 -0.06
C ARG A 148 -14.43 0.88 -0.80
N THR A 149 -13.75 0.80 -1.94
CA THR A 149 -13.39 1.98 -2.74
C THR A 149 -14.62 2.62 -3.38
N VAL A 150 -15.55 1.83 -3.93
CA VAL A 150 -16.82 2.33 -4.48
C VAL A 150 -17.68 2.98 -3.41
N GLU A 151 -17.75 2.39 -2.22
CA GLU A 151 -18.44 2.95 -1.07
C GLU A 151 -17.82 4.28 -0.63
N LYS A 152 -16.47 4.35 -0.58
CA LYS A 152 -15.76 5.59 -0.26
C LYS A 152 -16.00 6.68 -1.30
N CYS A 153 -16.02 6.35 -2.58
CA CYS A 153 -16.40 7.30 -3.64
C CYS A 153 -17.81 7.87 -3.42
N ARG A 154 -18.74 7.01 -3.04
CA ARG A 154 -20.14 7.41 -2.76
C ARG A 154 -20.24 8.28 -1.50
N GLU A 155 -19.56 7.89 -0.42
CA GLU A 155 -19.49 8.65 0.83
C GLU A 155 -18.94 10.08 0.60
N LEU A 156 -17.84 10.18 -0.14
CA LEU A 156 -17.19 11.45 -0.42
C LEU A 156 -17.91 12.28 -1.48
N GLY A 157 -18.74 11.66 -2.33
CA GLY A 157 -19.37 12.30 -3.47
C GLY A 157 -18.38 12.64 -4.60
N VAL A 158 -17.18 12.06 -4.58
CA VAL A 158 -16.13 12.26 -5.58
C VAL A 158 -15.35 10.98 -5.79
N GLY A 159 -14.80 10.81 -6.98
CA GLY A 159 -14.02 9.64 -7.35
C GLY A 159 -14.83 8.61 -8.14
N LYS A 160 -14.14 7.95 -9.07
CA LYS A 160 -14.69 6.87 -9.88
C LYS A 160 -13.55 5.91 -10.25
N ILE A 161 -13.74 4.62 -10.08
CA ILE A 161 -12.82 3.62 -10.61
C ILE A 161 -12.95 3.67 -12.14
N ALA A 162 -11.85 3.99 -12.79
CA ALA A 162 -11.78 4.12 -14.25
C ALA A 162 -11.22 2.87 -14.90
N THR A 163 -10.22 2.24 -14.28
CA THR A 163 -9.65 0.96 -14.74
C THR A 163 -9.40 0.02 -13.58
N LEU A 164 -9.48 -1.28 -13.87
CA LEU A 164 -9.11 -2.38 -12.99
C LEU A 164 -8.17 -3.29 -13.76
N MET A 165 -7.07 -3.69 -13.15
CA MET A 165 -6.11 -4.61 -13.74
C MET A 165 -5.30 -5.30 -12.65
N GLY A 166 -4.85 -6.52 -12.89
CA GLY A 166 -3.96 -7.19 -11.96
C GLY A 166 -2.55 -6.61 -11.97
N ARG A 167 -1.84 -6.76 -10.86
CA ARG A 167 -0.44 -6.30 -10.74
C ARG A 167 0.50 -6.99 -11.71
N TYR A 168 0.14 -8.15 -12.22
CA TYR A 168 0.88 -8.86 -13.26
C TYR A 168 1.11 -7.99 -14.50
N TYR A 169 0.15 -7.13 -14.83
CA TYR A 169 0.23 -6.18 -15.94
C TYR A 169 0.77 -4.83 -15.50
N ALA A 170 0.16 -4.23 -14.49
CA ALA A 170 0.45 -2.86 -14.07
C ALA A 170 1.79 -2.69 -13.34
N MET A 171 2.34 -3.77 -12.77
CA MET A 171 3.57 -3.74 -11.99
C MET A 171 4.63 -4.72 -12.52
N ASP A 172 4.64 -4.96 -13.83
CA ASP A 172 5.65 -5.79 -14.46
C ASP A 172 7.05 -5.21 -14.23
N ARG A 173 7.99 -6.06 -13.80
CA ARG A 173 9.40 -5.75 -13.60
C ARG A 173 10.34 -6.69 -14.36
N ASP A 174 9.75 -7.52 -15.25
CA ASP A 174 10.46 -8.53 -16.02
C ASP A 174 10.69 -8.09 -17.46
N LYS A 175 10.42 -6.80 -17.76
CA LYS A 175 10.53 -6.19 -19.10
C LYS A 175 9.62 -6.87 -20.14
N ARG A 176 8.48 -7.34 -19.69
CA ARG A 176 7.44 -7.90 -20.55
C ARG A 176 6.56 -6.76 -21.07
N TRP A 177 7.00 -6.17 -22.16
CA TRP A 177 6.39 -4.98 -22.73
C TRP A 177 4.95 -5.20 -23.18
N ASP A 178 4.60 -6.43 -23.59
CA ASP A 178 3.24 -6.87 -23.87
C ASP A 178 2.28 -6.68 -22.68
N ARG A 179 2.77 -6.90 -21.45
CA ARG A 179 1.98 -6.66 -20.23
C ARG A 179 1.86 -5.17 -19.92
N VAL A 180 2.99 -4.48 -20.02
CA VAL A 180 3.04 -3.02 -19.76
C VAL A 180 2.14 -2.28 -20.75
N GLU A 181 2.16 -2.65 -22.01
CA GLU A 181 1.31 -2.07 -23.05
C GLU A 181 -0.17 -2.22 -22.74
N ALA A 182 -0.62 -3.43 -22.37
CA ALA A 182 -2.02 -3.66 -21.99
C ALA A 182 -2.50 -2.77 -20.84
N ALA A 183 -1.67 -2.59 -19.79
CA ALA A 183 -1.97 -1.70 -18.68
C ALA A 183 -1.96 -0.22 -19.10
N TYR A 184 -1.00 0.17 -19.94
CA TYR A 184 -0.87 1.53 -20.47
C TYR A 184 -2.07 1.91 -21.34
N ASP A 185 -2.45 1.03 -22.26
CA ASP A 185 -3.56 1.27 -23.18
C ASP A 185 -4.89 1.43 -22.43
N ALA A 186 -5.12 0.62 -21.42
CA ALA A 186 -6.29 0.75 -20.56
C ALA A 186 -6.33 2.11 -19.84
N MET A 187 -5.19 2.59 -19.31
CA MET A 187 -5.13 3.85 -18.57
C MET A 187 -5.12 5.09 -19.45
N VAL A 188 -4.45 5.05 -20.59
CA VAL A 188 -4.20 6.23 -21.45
C VAL A 188 -5.22 6.35 -22.56
N TYR A 189 -5.54 5.24 -23.22
CA TYR A 189 -6.46 5.23 -24.37
C TYR A 189 -7.86 4.74 -24.02
N GLY A 190 -8.04 4.12 -22.83
CA GLY A 190 -9.31 3.50 -22.45
C GLY A 190 -9.59 2.21 -23.24
N GLU A 191 -8.55 1.62 -23.81
CA GLU A 191 -8.64 0.39 -24.59
C GLU A 191 -8.40 -0.82 -23.70
N SER A 192 -9.36 -1.76 -23.70
CA SER A 192 -9.31 -2.97 -22.88
C SER A 192 -10.09 -4.10 -23.53
N ALA A 193 -9.67 -5.33 -23.31
CA ALA A 193 -10.40 -6.52 -23.75
C ALA A 193 -11.79 -6.64 -23.11
N HIS A 194 -11.97 -6.08 -21.92
CA HIS A 194 -13.21 -6.15 -21.15
C HIS A 194 -13.63 -4.76 -20.68
N VAL A 195 -14.90 -4.42 -20.90
CA VAL A 195 -15.51 -3.18 -20.42
C VAL A 195 -16.73 -3.53 -19.58
N ASN A 196 -16.74 -3.11 -18.34
CA ASN A 196 -17.87 -3.31 -17.44
C ASN A 196 -18.08 -2.04 -16.59
N PRO A 197 -19.28 -1.42 -16.60
CA PRO A 197 -19.55 -0.21 -15.86
C PRO A 197 -19.64 -0.44 -14.34
N LEU A 198 -19.70 -1.70 -13.91
CA LEU A 198 -19.84 -2.11 -12.50
C LEU A 198 -18.55 -2.78 -12.03
N PRO A 199 -17.62 -2.06 -11.39
CA PRO A 199 -16.29 -2.58 -11.08
C PRO A 199 -16.30 -3.81 -10.16
N VAL A 200 -17.21 -3.87 -9.18
CA VAL A 200 -17.35 -5.04 -8.29
C VAL A 200 -17.84 -6.26 -9.07
N ALA A 201 -18.76 -6.08 -10.01
CA ALA A 201 -19.23 -7.17 -10.85
C ALA A 201 -18.11 -7.68 -11.78
N ALA A 202 -17.33 -6.77 -12.36
CA ALA A 202 -16.20 -7.12 -13.21
C ALA A 202 -15.21 -8.07 -12.50
N VAL A 203 -14.85 -7.77 -11.25
CA VAL A 203 -13.95 -8.64 -10.47
C VAL A 203 -14.59 -9.99 -10.14
N LYS A 204 -15.88 -10.00 -9.80
CA LYS A 204 -16.60 -11.26 -9.52
C LYS A 204 -16.76 -12.14 -10.77
N ASP A 205 -16.98 -11.53 -11.91
CA ASP A 205 -17.04 -12.23 -13.20
C ASP A 205 -15.68 -12.85 -13.57
N ALA A 206 -14.57 -12.13 -13.28
CA ALA A 206 -13.22 -12.64 -13.45
C ALA A 206 -12.97 -13.87 -12.55
N TYR A 207 -13.37 -13.81 -11.27
CA TYR A 207 -13.27 -14.97 -10.36
C TYR A 207 -14.09 -16.16 -10.85
N ALA A 208 -15.30 -15.93 -11.36
CA ALA A 208 -16.13 -17.00 -11.93
C ALA A 208 -15.49 -17.64 -13.17
N ALA A 209 -14.66 -16.90 -13.90
CA ALA A 209 -13.86 -17.39 -15.01
C ALA A 209 -12.51 -18.01 -14.58
N GLY A 210 -12.22 -18.09 -13.28
CA GLY A 210 -10.97 -18.64 -12.74
C GLY A 210 -9.77 -17.68 -12.77
N VAL A 211 -10.00 -16.40 -13.03
CA VAL A 211 -8.98 -15.35 -13.01
C VAL A 211 -8.96 -14.71 -11.63
N THR A 212 -7.78 -14.64 -11.00
CA THR A 212 -7.57 -14.06 -9.68
C THR A 212 -7.07 -12.62 -9.76
N ASP A 213 -6.93 -11.97 -8.61
CA ASP A 213 -6.55 -10.55 -8.51
C ASP A 213 -5.23 -10.19 -9.19
N GLU A 214 -4.30 -11.12 -9.24
CA GLU A 214 -2.98 -10.89 -9.82
C GLU A 214 -3.02 -10.64 -11.35
N PHE A 215 -4.05 -11.17 -12.07
CA PHE A 215 -4.13 -11.23 -13.52
C PHE A 215 -5.21 -10.39 -14.16
#